data_be1f005a6af9cd680ce9938ffd445529
#
_entry.id   be1f005a6af9cd680ce9938ffd445529
#
_cell.length_a   1.000
_cell.length_b   1.000
_cell.length_c   1.000
_cell.angle_alpha   90.00
_cell.angle_beta   90.00
_cell.angle_gamma   90.00
#
_symmetry.space_group_name_H-M   'P 1'
#
loop_
_entity.id
_entity.type
_entity.pdbx_description
1 polymer ?
#
loop_
_entity_poly.entity_id
_entity_poly.type
_entity_poly.pdbx_seq_one_letter_code
_entity_poly.pdbx_strand_id
1 'polypeptide(L)'
;DDRRLAMFEGVYSVPDGVSYNSYLLLDEKTVLFDTVDEAVQKVFFENVAHTLAGRKLDYVIVQHMEPDHSATLEGILMRHPEAVVICNKKTEAMIYQFFGADLKMNVQIVGEGDVLKTGRHELTFLMAPMVHWPEVMVTYDITDKILFSADAFGTFGALNGALFADEVDFFADYLKEA
;
A
#
# COMPACT_ATOMS: atom_id res chain seq x y z
N ASP A 1 -11.66 -3.19 -5.58
CA ASP A 1 -12.77 -2.22 -5.60
C ASP A 1 -13.82 -2.55 -4.56
N ASP A 2 -14.29 -1.56 -3.84
CA ASP A 2 -15.54 -1.65 -3.07
C ASP A 2 -16.58 -0.67 -3.64
N ARG A 3 -17.54 -1.21 -4.38
CA ARG A 3 -18.65 -0.46 -5.00
C ARG A 3 -19.87 -0.32 -4.09
N ARG A 4 -19.82 -0.91 -2.89
CA ARG A 4 -20.91 -0.85 -1.92
C ARG A 4 -20.68 0.26 -0.91
N LEU A 5 -19.47 0.76 -0.83
CA LEU A 5 -19.11 1.86 0.05
C LEU A 5 -19.75 3.15 -0.45
N ALA A 6 -20.62 3.73 0.35
CA ALA A 6 -21.29 4.99 0.03
C ALA A 6 -20.54 6.21 0.58
N MET A 7 -19.79 5.99 1.65
CA MET A 7 -19.00 7.04 2.33
C MET A 7 -17.67 6.47 2.78
N PHE A 8 -16.58 7.06 2.32
CA PHE A 8 -15.25 6.74 2.75
C PHE A 8 -14.99 7.39 4.12
N GLU A 9 -14.50 6.61 5.09
CA GLU A 9 -14.26 7.00 6.49
C GLU A 9 -15.45 7.71 7.19
N GLY A 10 -16.65 7.52 6.68
CA GLY A 10 -17.84 8.17 7.22
C GLY A 10 -17.93 9.68 6.94
N VAL A 11 -17.05 10.22 6.15
CA VAL A 11 -16.92 11.68 5.86
C VAL A 11 -17.09 11.99 4.37
N TYR A 12 -16.42 11.26 3.50
CA TYR A 12 -16.41 11.55 2.07
C TYR A 12 -17.43 10.71 1.32
N SER A 13 -18.34 11.38 0.60
CA SER A 13 -19.29 10.69 -0.28
C SER A 13 -18.57 10.10 -1.48
N VAL A 14 -18.72 8.81 -1.69
CA VAL A 14 -18.08 8.06 -2.80
C VAL A 14 -19.15 7.28 -3.59
N PRO A 15 -19.99 7.98 -4.37
CA PRO A 15 -21.12 7.36 -5.06
C PRO A 15 -20.71 6.27 -6.05
N ASP A 16 -19.51 6.34 -6.57
CA ASP A 16 -18.92 5.38 -7.50
C ASP A 16 -18.03 4.33 -6.79
N GLY A 17 -18.04 4.29 -5.46
CA GLY A 17 -17.21 3.42 -4.65
C GLY A 17 -15.76 3.86 -4.57
N VAL A 18 -14.87 2.93 -4.22
CA VAL A 18 -13.43 3.15 -4.10
C VAL A 18 -12.65 1.99 -4.68
N SER A 19 -11.42 2.25 -5.09
CA SER A 19 -10.42 1.24 -5.39
C SER A 19 -9.25 1.36 -4.41
N TYR A 20 -8.80 0.23 -3.91
CA TYR A 20 -7.63 0.15 -3.04
C TYR A 20 -6.46 -0.40 -3.84
N ASN A 21 -5.31 0.26 -3.76
CA ASN A 21 -4.14 -0.07 -4.56
C ASN A 21 -3.05 -0.69 -3.69
N SER A 22 -2.83 -1.97 -3.87
CA SER A 22 -1.70 -2.70 -3.32
C SER A 22 -0.99 -3.43 -4.46
N TYR A 23 0.33 -3.49 -4.41
CA TYR A 23 1.14 -4.03 -5.50
C TYR A 23 2.04 -5.14 -4.99
N LEU A 24 2.25 -6.18 -5.81
CA LEU A 24 3.15 -7.27 -5.50
C LEU A 24 4.27 -7.35 -6.55
N LEU A 25 5.48 -7.06 -6.13
CA LEU A 25 6.69 -7.22 -6.94
C LEU A 25 7.23 -8.64 -6.79
N LEU A 26 7.36 -9.35 -7.91
CA LEU A 26 7.91 -10.70 -7.98
C LEU A 26 9.31 -10.66 -8.59
N ASP A 27 10.33 -10.58 -7.75
CA ASP A 27 11.74 -10.63 -8.10
C ASP A 27 12.41 -11.83 -7.41
N GLU A 28 13.73 -11.85 -7.20
CA GLU A 28 14.39 -12.86 -6.35
C GLU A 28 13.79 -12.83 -4.95
N LYS A 29 13.56 -11.63 -4.42
CA LYS A 29 12.73 -11.36 -3.24
C LYS A 29 11.36 -10.85 -3.66
N THR A 30 10.33 -11.24 -2.92
CA THR A 30 8.97 -10.77 -3.15
C THR A 30 8.63 -9.61 -2.21
N VAL A 31 7.99 -8.58 -2.73
CA VAL A 31 7.67 -7.37 -1.98
C VAL A 31 6.20 -7.02 -2.18
N LEU A 32 5.46 -6.88 -1.09
CA LEU A 32 4.12 -6.32 -1.08
C LEU A 32 4.21 -4.84 -0.69
N PHE A 33 3.58 -3.97 -1.47
CA PHE A 33 3.47 -2.52 -1.19
C PHE A 33 2.09 -2.22 -0.67
N ASP A 34 2.03 -1.74 0.56
CA ASP A 34 0.82 -1.49 1.34
C ASP A 34 -0.14 -2.69 1.40
N THR A 35 -1.19 -2.55 2.14
CA THR A 35 -2.29 -3.49 2.20
C THR A 35 -3.59 -2.81 1.78
N VAL A 36 -4.73 -3.23 2.27
CA VAL A 36 -6.03 -2.67 1.89
C VAL A 36 -6.96 -2.60 3.10
N ASP A 37 -8.10 -1.94 2.92
CA ASP A 37 -9.19 -1.88 3.89
C ASP A 37 -9.72 -3.28 4.25
N GLU A 38 -10.20 -3.42 5.49
CA GLU A 38 -10.74 -4.67 6.03
C GLU A 38 -11.96 -5.17 5.24
N ALA A 39 -12.76 -4.27 4.69
CA ALA A 39 -13.98 -4.63 3.94
C ALA A 39 -13.70 -5.52 2.73
N VAL A 40 -12.50 -5.45 2.16
CA VAL A 40 -12.09 -6.23 0.99
C VAL A 40 -11.01 -7.29 1.30
N GLN A 41 -10.70 -7.50 2.58
CA GLN A 41 -9.62 -8.36 3.04
C GLN A 41 -9.62 -9.77 2.42
N LYS A 42 -10.79 -10.38 2.28
CA LYS A 42 -10.91 -11.75 1.76
C LYS A 42 -10.35 -11.86 0.34
N VAL A 43 -10.83 -10.99 -0.54
CA VAL A 43 -10.38 -10.96 -1.94
C VAL A 43 -8.90 -10.58 -2.02
N PHE A 44 -8.45 -9.67 -1.19
CA PHE A 44 -7.06 -9.26 -1.11
C PHE A 44 -6.14 -10.44 -0.76
N PHE A 45 -6.44 -11.18 0.31
CA PHE A 45 -5.63 -12.34 0.70
C PHE A 45 -5.63 -13.45 -0.36
N GLU A 46 -6.78 -13.69 -1.01
CA GLU A 46 -6.89 -14.65 -2.11
C GLU A 46 -6.00 -14.23 -3.29
N ASN A 47 -6.01 -12.94 -3.65
CA ASN A 47 -5.19 -12.40 -4.73
C ASN A 47 -3.68 -12.47 -4.41
N VAL A 48 -3.28 -12.09 -3.20
CA VAL A 48 -1.87 -12.19 -2.76
C VAL A 48 -1.41 -13.65 -2.81
N ALA A 49 -2.18 -14.57 -2.23
CA ALA A 49 -1.83 -15.98 -2.23
C ALA A 49 -1.74 -16.57 -3.66
N HIS A 50 -2.69 -16.20 -4.52
CA HIS A 50 -2.70 -16.63 -5.92
C HIS A 50 -1.47 -16.12 -6.68
N THR A 51 -1.15 -14.83 -6.51
CA THR A 51 -0.03 -14.20 -7.24
C THR A 51 1.32 -14.69 -6.72
N LEU A 52 1.47 -14.91 -5.41
CA LEU A 52 2.66 -15.54 -4.85
C LEU A 52 2.89 -16.96 -5.38
N ALA A 53 1.82 -17.68 -5.73
CA ALA A 53 1.89 -19.04 -6.29
C ALA A 53 2.79 -19.99 -5.48
N GLY A 54 2.73 -19.90 -4.15
CA GLY A 54 3.54 -20.69 -3.23
C GLY A 54 4.93 -20.11 -2.93
N ARG A 55 5.30 -18.98 -3.51
CA ARG A 55 6.52 -18.25 -3.13
C ARG A 55 6.36 -17.66 -1.73
N LYS A 56 7.48 -17.50 -1.03
CA LYS A 56 7.55 -16.78 0.23
C LYS A 56 7.29 -15.28 -0.01
N LEU A 57 6.59 -14.61 0.89
CA LEU A 57 6.59 -13.15 0.97
C LEU A 57 7.79 -12.71 1.81
N ASP A 58 8.74 -12.00 1.20
CA ASP A 58 9.95 -11.57 1.90
C ASP A 58 9.78 -10.23 2.61
N TYR A 59 9.10 -9.26 1.97
CA TYR A 59 8.94 -7.92 2.49
C TYR A 59 7.51 -7.41 2.35
N VAL A 60 7.09 -6.60 3.31
CA VAL A 60 5.89 -5.76 3.25
C VAL A 60 6.33 -4.32 3.47
N ILE A 61 6.25 -3.49 2.45
CA ILE A 61 6.53 -2.05 2.56
C ILE A 61 5.24 -1.36 2.99
N VAL A 62 5.27 -0.66 4.13
CA VAL A 62 4.15 0.15 4.62
C VAL A 62 4.49 1.61 4.40
N GLN A 63 3.88 2.19 3.38
CA GLN A 63 4.12 3.57 2.97
C GLN A 63 3.21 4.56 3.71
N HIS A 64 1.99 4.09 4.07
CA HIS A 64 0.95 4.89 4.68
C HIS A 64 0.13 4.08 5.69
N MET A 65 -0.37 4.73 6.73
CA MET A 65 -1.05 4.07 7.84
C MET A 65 -2.56 4.30 7.87
N GLU A 66 -3.12 5.03 6.91
CA GLU A 66 -4.56 5.12 6.78
C GLU A 66 -5.16 3.71 6.58
N PRO A 67 -6.35 3.42 7.14
CA PRO A 67 -6.90 2.06 7.15
C PRO A 67 -6.99 1.38 5.78
N ASP A 68 -7.24 2.12 4.73
CA ASP A 68 -7.31 1.60 3.37
C ASP A 68 -5.93 1.15 2.80
N HIS A 69 -4.83 1.54 3.46
CA HIS A 69 -3.47 1.07 3.18
C HIS A 69 -2.95 0.08 4.23
N SER A 70 -3.55 0.01 5.41
CA SER A 70 -2.92 -0.69 6.54
C SER A 70 -3.81 -1.68 7.29
N ALA A 71 -5.15 -1.59 7.19
CA ALA A 71 -6.06 -2.36 8.05
C ALA A 71 -5.83 -3.88 8.00
N THR A 72 -5.38 -4.42 6.87
CA THR A 72 -5.15 -5.86 6.71
C THR A 72 -3.70 -6.30 6.95
N LEU A 73 -2.83 -5.40 7.45
CA LEU A 73 -1.43 -5.70 7.71
C LEU A 73 -1.24 -6.86 8.69
N GLU A 74 -1.94 -6.85 9.83
CA GLU A 74 -1.86 -7.95 10.80
C GLU A 74 -2.23 -9.29 10.16
N GLY A 75 -3.28 -9.31 9.33
CA GLY A 75 -3.71 -10.49 8.60
C GLY A 75 -2.67 -11.02 7.61
N ILE A 76 -1.89 -10.15 6.98
CA ILE A 76 -0.75 -10.53 6.13
C ILE A 76 0.37 -11.12 6.99
N LEU A 77 0.73 -10.48 8.09
CA LEU A 77 1.80 -10.97 8.99
C LEU A 77 1.47 -12.32 9.63
N MET A 78 0.19 -12.56 9.95
CA MET A 78 -0.26 -13.88 10.44
C MET A 78 -0.08 -14.99 9.40
N ARG A 79 -0.22 -14.68 8.12
CA ARG A 79 -0.06 -15.63 7.00
C ARG A 79 1.39 -15.78 6.56
N HIS A 80 2.18 -14.74 6.77
CA HIS A 80 3.58 -14.64 6.37
C HIS A 80 4.45 -14.15 7.53
N PRO A 81 4.56 -14.94 8.64
CA PRO A 81 5.21 -14.48 9.88
C PRO A 81 6.71 -14.21 9.74
N GLU A 82 7.32 -14.67 8.66
CA GLU A 82 8.73 -14.41 8.37
C GLU A 82 8.95 -13.16 7.50
N ALA A 83 7.87 -12.54 7.00
CA ALA A 83 7.99 -11.31 6.23
C ALA A 83 8.57 -10.19 7.10
N VAL A 84 9.40 -9.36 6.49
CA VAL A 84 9.98 -8.19 7.15
C VAL A 84 9.17 -6.96 6.73
N VAL A 85 8.64 -6.25 7.71
CA VAL A 85 7.97 -4.96 7.49
C VAL A 85 9.05 -3.90 7.25
N ILE A 86 8.98 -3.23 6.11
CA ILE A 86 9.84 -2.10 5.75
C ILE A 86 9.01 -0.84 5.95
N CYS A 87 9.42 0.04 6.83
CA CYS A 87 8.72 1.28 7.11
C CYS A 87 9.66 2.32 7.73
N ASN A 88 9.21 3.57 7.82
CA ASN A 88 9.96 4.56 8.57
C ASN A 88 9.61 4.51 10.08
N LYS A 89 10.35 5.27 10.89
CA LYS A 89 10.21 5.24 12.35
C LYS A 89 8.84 5.73 12.86
N LYS A 90 8.19 6.65 12.16
CA LYS A 90 6.85 7.12 12.54
C LYS A 90 5.80 6.07 12.21
N THR A 91 5.90 5.46 11.05
CA THR A 91 5.03 4.35 10.62
C THR A 91 5.11 3.19 11.61
N GLU A 92 6.31 2.79 12.06
CA GLU A 92 6.48 1.75 13.08
C GLU A 92 5.71 2.09 14.37
N ALA A 93 5.83 3.33 14.84
CA ALA A 93 5.11 3.76 16.05
C ALA A 93 3.59 3.72 15.85
N MET A 94 3.09 4.11 14.68
CA MET A 94 1.67 4.06 14.35
C MET A 94 1.16 2.61 14.21
N ILE A 95 1.95 1.71 13.65
CA ILE A 95 1.59 0.27 13.59
C ILE A 95 1.30 -0.25 15.00
N TYR A 96 2.16 0.02 15.97
CA TYR A 96 1.91 -0.40 17.35
C TYR A 96 0.74 0.32 18.04
N GLN A 97 0.44 1.56 17.62
CA GLN A 97 -0.75 2.27 18.11
C GLN A 97 -2.06 1.65 17.58
N PHE A 98 -2.07 1.21 16.33
CA PHE A 98 -3.27 0.68 15.67
C PHE A 98 -3.51 -0.79 16.03
N PHE A 99 -2.46 -1.60 16.04
CA PHE A 99 -2.57 -3.06 16.24
C PHE A 99 -2.20 -3.54 17.65
N GLY A 100 -1.69 -2.64 18.48
CA GLY A 100 -1.27 -2.96 19.86
C GLY A 100 0.21 -3.31 19.96
N ALA A 101 0.75 -3.11 21.16
CA ALA A 101 2.17 -3.33 21.45
C ALA A 101 2.61 -4.81 21.37
N ASP A 102 1.66 -5.72 21.39
CA ASP A 102 1.91 -7.16 21.33
C ASP A 102 2.04 -7.72 19.91
N LEU A 103 1.82 -6.88 18.87
CA LEU A 103 2.00 -7.29 17.50
C LEU A 103 3.44 -7.77 17.26
N LYS A 104 3.57 -9.02 16.86
CA LYS A 104 4.88 -9.60 16.53
C LYS A 104 5.17 -9.37 15.06
N MET A 105 6.20 -8.58 14.79
CA MET A 105 6.69 -8.36 13.43
C MET A 105 8.21 -8.27 13.40
N ASN A 106 8.80 -8.74 12.31
CA ASN A 106 10.16 -8.38 11.96
C ASN A 106 10.12 -7.03 11.26
N VAL A 107 10.89 -6.06 11.70
CA VAL A 107 10.87 -4.71 11.12
C VAL A 107 12.27 -4.25 10.72
N GLN A 108 12.35 -3.60 9.58
CA GLN A 108 13.53 -2.85 9.15
C GLN A 108 13.11 -1.41 8.93
N ILE A 109 13.72 -0.51 9.69
CA ILE A 109 13.47 0.93 9.57
C ILE A 109 14.31 1.48 8.43
N VAL A 110 13.67 2.29 7.60
CA VAL A 110 14.31 3.01 6.49
C VAL A 110 14.09 4.51 6.62
N GLY A 111 14.98 5.28 6.01
CA GLY A 111 14.97 6.73 5.94
C GLY A 111 15.09 7.24 4.52
N GLU A 112 15.21 8.56 4.38
CA GLU A 112 15.36 9.25 3.10
C GLU A 112 16.57 8.72 2.32
N GLY A 113 16.31 8.25 1.10
CA GLY A 113 17.34 7.77 0.17
C GLY A 113 17.87 6.36 0.45
N ASP A 114 17.37 5.67 1.49
CA ASP A 114 17.73 4.27 1.70
C ASP A 114 17.26 3.39 0.53
N VAL A 115 17.99 2.32 0.26
CA VAL A 115 17.73 1.42 -0.88
C VAL A 115 17.56 -0.01 -0.42
N LEU A 116 16.49 -0.66 -0.88
CA LEU A 116 16.26 -2.10 -0.75
C LEU A 116 16.51 -2.78 -2.09
N LYS A 117 17.42 -3.76 -2.11
CA LYS A 117 17.66 -4.59 -3.29
C LYS A 117 16.87 -5.89 -3.18
N THR A 118 16.11 -6.21 -4.22
CA THR A 118 15.24 -7.40 -4.24
C THR A 118 15.71 -8.49 -5.19
N GLY A 119 16.78 -8.23 -5.89
CA GLY A 119 17.39 -9.01 -6.96
C GLY A 119 17.73 -8.09 -8.11
N ARG A 120 16.92 -8.08 -9.15
CA ARG A 120 17.04 -7.16 -10.28
C ARG A 120 16.65 -5.71 -9.89
N HIS A 121 15.63 -5.56 -9.03
CA HIS A 121 15.06 -4.26 -8.68
C HIS A 121 15.80 -3.59 -7.53
N GLU A 122 15.90 -2.26 -7.60
CA GLU A 122 16.42 -1.39 -6.55
C GLU A 122 15.34 -0.37 -6.18
N LEU A 123 14.83 -0.50 -4.95
CA LEU A 123 13.74 0.30 -4.41
C LEU A 123 14.31 1.38 -3.50
N THR A 124 14.15 2.64 -3.87
CA THR A 124 14.58 3.79 -3.06
C THR A 124 13.39 4.38 -2.30
N PHE A 125 13.59 4.65 -1.02
CA PHE A 125 12.57 5.25 -0.17
C PHE A 125 12.73 6.77 -0.12
N LEU A 126 11.63 7.48 -0.33
CA LEU A 126 11.56 8.93 -0.30
C LEU A 126 10.52 9.35 0.73
N MET A 127 10.91 10.21 1.68
CA MET A 127 9.99 10.66 2.72
C MET A 127 9.08 11.76 2.16
N ALA A 128 7.77 11.60 2.34
CA ALA A 128 6.74 12.53 1.89
C ALA A 128 5.84 12.99 3.06
N PRO A 129 6.42 13.54 4.15
CA PRO A 129 5.66 13.88 5.34
C PRO A 129 4.58 14.91 5.03
N MET A 130 3.37 14.70 5.57
CA MET A 130 2.17 15.53 5.35
C MET A 130 1.58 15.45 3.93
N VAL A 131 1.92 14.40 3.20
CA VAL A 131 1.30 14.09 1.90
C VAL A 131 0.59 12.71 1.99
N HIS A 132 -0.62 12.60 2.69
CA HIS A 132 -1.25 13.70 3.45
C HIS A 132 -1.08 13.52 4.97
N TRP A 133 -0.57 12.39 5.47
CA TRP A 133 -0.27 12.14 6.89
C TRP A 133 1.23 12.30 7.18
N PRO A 134 1.59 12.48 8.49
CA PRO A 134 2.97 12.84 8.87
C PRO A 134 4.01 11.75 8.66
N GLU A 135 3.59 10.49 8.49
CA GLU A 135 4.49 9.34 8.35
C GLU A 135 4.69 8.92 6.90
N VAL A 136 3.96 9.50 5.95
CA VAL A 136 3.96 9.02 4.55
C VAL A 136 5.37 8.98 3.98
N MET A 137 5.66 7.88 3.31
CA MET A 137 6.79 7.73 2.40
C MET A 137 6.30 7.14 1.08
N VAL A 138 7.06 7.32 0.03
CA VAL A 138 6.83 6.71 -1.28
C VAL A 138 8.04 5.89 -1.68
N THR A 139 7.86 4.93 -2.56
CA THR A 139 8.94 4.04 -3.00
C THR A 139 9.14 4.19 -4.50
N TYR A 140 10.37 4.45 -4.92
CA TYR A 140 10.75 4.54 -6.32
C TYR A 140 11.61 3.36 -6.74
N ASP A 141 11.12 2.57 -7.69
CA ASP A 141 11.91 1.54 -8.37
C ASP A 141 12.79 2.19 -9.45
N ILE A 142 14.09 2.26 -9.18
CA ILE A 142 15.07 2.85 -10.07
C ILE A 142 15.20 2.03 -11.37
N THR A 143 14.98 0.71 -11.28
CA THR A 143 15.19 -0.23 -12.39
C THR A 143 14.15 -0.06 -13.48
N ASP A 144 12.88 -0.10 -13.12
CA ASP A 144 11.77 -0.01 -14.07
C ASP A 144 11.15 1.40 -14.10
N LYS A 145 11.68 2.34 -13.29
CA LYS A 145 11.25 3.76 -13.20
C LYS A 145 9.77 3.89 -12.79
N ILE A 146 9.35 3.09 -11.81
CA ILE A 146 8.01 3.08 -11.28
C ILE A 146 7.98 3.77 -9.91
N LEU A 147 7.06 4.70 -9.72
CA LEU A 147 6.79 5.30 -8.42
C LEU A 147 5.56 4.65 -7.78
N PHE A 148 5.74 4.02 -6.63
CA PHE A 148 4.67 3.59 -5.75
C PHE A 148 4.37 4.74 -4.80
N SER A 149 3.28 5.45 -5.05
CA SER A 149 3.06 6.80 -4.50
C SER A 149 2.06 6.86 -3.34
N ALA A 150 1.56 5.71 -2.85
CA ALA A 150 0.45 5.68 -1.91
C ALA A 150 -0.73 6.51 -2.46
N ASP A 151 -1.26 7.47 -1.71
CA ASP A 151 -2.37 8.32 -2.12
C ASP A 151 -2.00 9.47 -3.05
N ALA A 152 -0.73 9.80 -3.15
CA ALA A 152 -0.32 10.89 -4.01
C ALA A 152 -0.76 10.62 -5.45
N PHE A 153 -1.39 11.62 -6.08
CA PHE A 153 -1.97 11.58 -7.44
C PHE A 153 -3.21 10.69 -7.61
N GLY A 154 -3.76 10.16 -6.49
CA GLY A 154 -4.98 9.35 -6.50
C GLY A 154 -6.25 10.18 -6.60
N THR A 155 -7.36 9.50 -6.94
CA THR A 155 -8.73 10.01 -6.85
C THR A 155 -9.63 8.91 -6.30
N PHE A 156 -10.79 9.29 -5.75
CA PHE A 156 -11.82 8.31 -5.39
C PHE A 156 -12.49 7.72 -6.65
N GLY A 157 -12.98 6.52 -6.52
CA GLY A 157 -13.77 5.84 -7.53
C GLY A 157 -13.36 4.39 -7.74
N ALA A 158 -14.33 3.52 -7.95
CA ALA A 158 -14.06 2.15 -8.38
C ALA A 158 -13.69 2.12 -9.87
N LEU A 159 -12.74 1.25 -10.22
CA LEU A 159 -12.29 1.10 -11.60
C LEU A 159 -13.41 0.55 -12.49
N ASN A 160 -13.70 1.22 -13.59
CA ASN A 160 -14.72 0.84 -14.57
C ASN A 160 -14.13 0.09 -15.78
N GLY A 161 -13.15 -0.80 -15.51
CA GLY A 161 -12.45 -1.57 -16.54
C GLY A 161 -11.17 -0.93 -17.04
N ALA A 162 -10.99 0.36 -16.86
CA ALA A 162 -9.72 1.04 -17.11
C ALA A 162 -8.77 0.87 -15.91
N LEU A 163 -7.48 0.67 -16.17
CA LEU A 163 -6.43 0.57 -15.15
C LEU A 163 -5.48 1.76 -15.17
N PHE A 164 -5.41 2.45 -16.29
CA PHE A 164 -4.45 3.52 -16.52
C PHE A 164 -5.15 4.85 -16.73
N ALA A 165 -4.53 5.94 -16.28
CA ALA A 165 -5.09 7.28 -16.36
C ALA A 165 -5.33 7.78 -17.81
N ASP A 166 -4.56 7.26 -18.77
CA ASP A 166 -4.74 7.57 -20.19
C ASP A 166 -5.93 6.85 -20.85
N GLU A 167 -6.56 5.92 -20.16
CA GLU A 167 -7.78 5.22 -20.59
C GLU A 167 -9.06 5.95 -20.16
N VAL A 168 -8.96 6.99 -19.32
CA VAL A 168 -10.09 7.73 -18.75
C VAL A 168 -9.82 9.24 -18.78
N ASP A 169 -10.88 10.05 -18.65
CA ASP A 169 -10.74 11.50 -18.43
C ASP A 169 -10.40 11.78 -16.94
N PHE A 170 -9.24 11.32 -16.55
CA PHE A 170 -8.73 11.41 -15.18
C PHE A 170 -8.54 12.86 -14.70
N PHE A 171 -8.20 13.76 -15.61
CA PHE A 171 -7.78 15.11 -15.24
C PHE A 171 -8.92 15.95 -14.63
N ALA A 172 -10.14 15.76 -15.10
CA ALA A 172 -11.30 16.48 -14.57
C ALA A 172 -11.63 16.04 -13.13
N ASP A 173 -11.55 14.74 -12.85
CA ASP A 173 -11.82 14.19 -11.52
C ASP A 173 -10.68 14.54 -10.55
N TYR A 174 -9.43 14.43 -10.98
CA TYR A 174 -8.27 14.83 -10.18
C TYR A 174 -8.33 16.30 -9.74
N LEU A 175 -8.65 17.21 -10.65
CA LEU A 175 -8.77 18.64 -10.31
C LEU A 175 -9.90 18.94 -9.33
N LYS A 176 -10.96 18.14 -9.36
CA LYS A 176 -12.11 18.29 -8.46
C LYS A 176 -11.75 17.89 -7.02
N GLU A 177 -10.92 16.88 -6.84
CA GLU A 177 -10.55 16.35 -5.54
C GLU A 177 -9.28 16.98 -4.97
N ALA A 178 -8.32 17.32 -5.81
CA ALA A 178 -7.08 18.00 -5.41
C ALA A 178 -7.30 19.42 -4.90
#